data_242663ac2fafcaaa132b6fe7ee2ece91
#
_entry.id   242663ac2fafcaaa132b6fe7ee2ece91
#
_cell.length_a   1.000
_cell.length_b   1.000
_cell.length_c   1.000
_cell.angle_alpha   90.00
_cell.angle_beta   90.00
_cell.angle_gamma   90.00
#
_symmetry.space_group_name_H-M   'P 1'
#
loop_
_entity.id
_entity.type
_entity.pdbx_description
1 polymer ?
#
loop_
_entity_poly.entity_id
_entity_poly.type
_entity_poly.pdbx_seq_one_letter_code
_entity_poly.pdbx_strand_id
1 'polypeptide(L)'
;LFFRSLQIAWALGSIPLRHLGRELTAETPPSRQDRERWWGELLARALESLGATFVKLGQILGSRPDLLPPAILAAMARLQDDVRPLPFEEVDGVLREAWGAARDSVEVSREPLAAASVAQVHAGVLAGGERVAIKIQRPEARAQIERDLVLLRLGARWLDAVPSLRLLSLPGAIERFGAALRDQLDFRKEAANNRRLAHNFRREKKVRVPALHDALCTDRVLTMELARGVKATAPEAVGLGLDEQARRRARAELAARGGRAILKMVFEDGFVHADLHPGNILLGDDGTMTFLDLGMVAEIEPDLMRPWVDTFSALAARDGARAAGLFYSYAPFAAVEDYEAYERDVEGYLGRIYGARLAEVEISVVVSGMMNVLRRHCVQVDP
;
A
#
# COMPACT_ATOMS: atom_id res chain seq x y z
N LEU A 1 18.73 -6.40 20.82
CA LEU A 1 19.15 -6.96 19.52
C LEU A 1 19.25 -8.48 19.56
N PHE A 2 20.04 -9.09 20.45
CA PHE A 2 20.28 -10.55 20.49
C PHE A 2 18.99 -11.39 20.53
N PHE A 3 18.06 -11.14 21.44
CA PHE A 3 16.78 -11.88 21.49
C PHE A 3 15.93 -11.65 20.22
N ARG A 4 15.98 -10.45 19.66
CA ARG A 4 15.26 -10.13 18.44
C ARG A 4 15.84 -10.85 17.22
N SER A 5 17.16 -10.96 17.12
CA SER A 5 17.81 -11.74 16.05
C SER A 5 17.48 -13.23 16.14
N LEU A 6 17.41 -13.80 17.36
CA LEU A 6 16.98 -15.19 17.56
C LEU A 6 15.50 -15.39 17.15
N GLN A 7 14.62 -14.45 17.50
CA GLN A 7 13.23 -14.51 17.11
C GLN A 7 13.06 -14.48 15.58
N ILE A 8 13.78 -13.59 14.89
CA ILE A 8 13.78 -13.50 13.42
C ILE A 8 14.35 -14.78 12.80
N ALA A 9 15.50 -15.24 13.30
CA ALA A 9 16.15 -16.46 12.82
C ALA A 9 15.22 -17.70 13.00
N TRP A 10 14.53 -17.80 14.13
CA TRP A 10 13.56 -18.87 14.38
C TRP A 10 12.31 -18.75 13.47
N ALA A 11 11.71 -17.57 13.36
CA ALA A 11 10.52 -17.35 12.55
C ALA A 11 10.78 -17.70 11.08
N LEU A 12 11.85 -17.17 10.50
CA LEU A 12 12.20 -17.40 9.10
C LEU A 12 12.87 -18.76 8.88
N GLY A 13 13.79 -19.17 9.75
CA GLY A 13 14.53 -20.43 9.65
C GLY A 13 13.69 -21.68 9.85
N SER A 14 12.52 -21.56 10.53
CA SER A 14 11.58 -22.69 10.71
C SER A 14 10.70 -22.94 9.47
N ILE A 15 10.63 -22.00 8.49
CA ILE A 15 9.78 -22.13 7.30
C ILE A 15 10.12 -23.38 6.49
N PRO A 16 11.39 -23.66 6.11
CA PRO A 16 11.72 -24.84 5.34
C PRO A 16 11.31 -26.14 6.04
N LEU A 17 11.52 -26.24 7.35
CA LEU A 17 11.15 -27.44 8.14
C LEU A 17 9.64 -27.65 8.17
N ARG A 18 8.86 -26.56 8.36
CA ARG A 18 7.39 -26.60 8.33
C ARG A 18 6.86 -26.94 6.95
N HIS A 19 7.50 -26.45 5.90
CA HIS A 19 7.14 -26.78 4.53
C HIS A 19 7.37 -28.25 4.24
N LEU A 20 8.55 -28.77 4.61
CA LEU A 20 8.88 -30.20 4.48
C LEU A 20 7.91 -31.08 5.28
N GLY A 21 7.54 -30.67 6.51
CA GLY A 21 6.54 -31.38 7.29
C GLY A 21 5.19 -31.47 6.57
N ARG A 22 4.73 -30.41 5.91
CA ARG A 22 3.50 -30.44 5.10
C ARG A 22 3.62 -31.36 3.87
N GLU A 23 4.76 -31.36 3.19
CA GLU A 23 5.00 -32.27 2.05
C GLU A 23 4.95 -33.74 2.47
N LEU A 24 5.54 -34.07 3.63
CA LEU A 24 5.59 -35.44 4.15
C LEU A 24 4.23 -35.92 4.67
N THR A 25 3.34 -35.03 5.10
CA THR A 25 2.01 -35.36 5.61
C THR A 25 0.91 -35.24 4.57
N ALA A 26 1.22 -34.82 3.35
CA ALA A 26 0.23 -34.71 2.28
C ALA A 26 -0.19 -36.10 1.77
N GLU A 27 -1.51 -36.32 1.67
CA GLU A 27 -2.07 -37.59 1.17
C GLU A 27 -1.72 -37.87 -0.31
N THR A 28 -1.48 -36.79 -1.07
CA THR A 28 -1.06 -36.85 -2.48
C THR A 28 0.15 -35.97 -2.69
N PRO A 29 1.05 -36.31 -3.66
CA PRO A 29 2.19 -35.45 -3.95
C PRO A 29 1.74 -34.02 -4.32
N PRO A 30 2.24 -32.98 -3.61
CA PRO A 30 1.81 -31.61 -3.83
C PRO A 30 2.25 -31.12 -5.21
N SER A 31 1.36 -30.41 -5.90
CA SER A 31 1.69 -29.69 -7.13
C SER A 31 2.67 -28.55 -6.87
N ARG A 32 3.30 -28.03 -7.93
CA ARG A 32 4.14 -26.82 -7.81
C ARG A 32 3.34 -25.65 -7.20
N GLN A 33 2.09 -25.48 -7.60
CA GLN A 33 1.22 -24.42 -7.11
C GLN A 33 0.87 -24.59 -5.62
N ASP A 34 0.68 -25.82 -5.16
CA ASP A 34 0.45 -26.07 -3.73
C ASP A 34 1.67 -25.75 -2.89
N ARG A 35 2.87 -26.11 -3.36
CA ARG A 35 4.12 -25.76 -2.68
C ARG A 35 4.31 -24.25 -2.61
N GLU A 36 4.10 -23.51 -3.70
CA GLU A 36 4.20 -22.05 -3.73
C GLU A 36 3.19 -21.40 -2.77
N ARG A 37 1.95 -21.92 -2.70
CA ARG A 37 0.93 -21.47 -1.75
C ARG A 37 1.36 -21.68 -0.30
N TRP A 38 1.87 -22.87 0.02
CA TRP A 38 2.34 -23.18 1.38
C TRP A 38 3.52 -22.29 1.80
N TRP A 39 4.46 -22.06 0.89
CA TRP A 39 5.54 -21.12 1.14
C TRP A 39 5.01 -19.71 1.43
N GLY A 40 4.07 -19.23 0.64
CA GLY A 40 3.43 -17.93 0.86
C GLY A 40 2.74 -17.83 2.22
N GLU A 41 1.95 -18.84 2.60
CA GLU A 41 1.26 -18.88 3.89
C GLU A 41 2.23 -18.93 5.09
N LEU A 42 3.29 -19.74 4.99
CA LEU A 42 4.27 -19.84 6.06
C LEU A 42 5.07 -18.54 6.20
N LEU A 43 5.44 -17.93 5.09
CA LEU A 43 6.14 -16.65 5.08
C LEU A 43 5.24 -15.54 5.66
N ALA A 44 3.97 -15.43 5.25
CA ALA A 44 3.02 -14.47 5.79
C ALA A 44 2.90 -14.58 7.31
N ARG A 45 2.68 -15.81 7.83
CA ARG A 45 2.60 -16.06 9.27
C ARG A 45 3.89 -15.72 10.02
N ALA A 46 5.04 -15.97 9.41
CA ALA A 46 6.33 -15.59 9.99
C ALA A 46 6.45 -14.06 10.11
N LEU A 47 6.11 -13.33 9.03
CA LEU A 47 6.14 -11.87 9.02
C LEU A 47 5.15 -11.27 10.04
N GLU A 48 3.92 -11.80 10.14
CA GLU A 48 2.94 -11.41 11.15
C GLU A 48 3.48 -11.62 12.57
N SER A 49 4.09 -12.78 12.85
CA SER A 49 4.67 -13.08 14.16
C SER A 49 5.84 -12.16 14.55
N LEU A 50 6.50 -11.58 13.57
CA LEU A 50 7.60 -10.63 13.75
C LEU A 50 7.13 -9.19 13.94
N GLY A 51 5.86 -8.89 13.65
CA GLY A 51 5.20 -7.60 13.92
C GLY A 51 5.42 -6.55 12.83
N ALA A 52 5.10 -5.29 13.19
CA ALA A 52 4.90 -4.15 12.31
C ALA A 52 5.89 -3.99 11.14
N THR A 53 7.18 -3.98 11.44
CA THR A 53 8.25 -3.82 10.45
C THR A 53 8.18 -4.89 9.36
N PHE A 54 7.96 -6.14 9.77
CA PHE A 54 7.95 -7.29 8.86
C PHE A 54 6.62 -7.45 8.13
N VAL A 55 5.50 -7.09 8.75
CA VAL A 55 4.20 -7.00 8.08
C VAL A 55 4.28 -5.97 6.94
N LYS A 56 4.82 -4.77 7.21
CA LYS A 56 4.98 -3.73 6.20
C LYS A 56 5.97 -4.12 5.08
N LEU A 57 7.05 -4.83 5.44
CA LEU A 57 7.96 -5.43 4.45
C LEU A 57 7.20 -6.40 3.54
N GLY A 58 6.38 -7.28 4.12
CA GLY A 58 5.56 -8.22 3.38
C GLY A 58 4.53 -7.54 2.47
N GLN A 59 3.89 -6.46 2.92
CA GLN A 59 2.95 -5.66 2.11
C GLN A 59 3.65 -5.05 0.89
N ILE A 60 4.85 -4.46 1.08
CA ILE A 60 5.64 -3.91 -0.03
C ILE A 60 6.09 -5.02 -0.99
N LEU A 61 6.53 -6.17 -0.48
CA LEU A 61 6.86 -7.32 -1.33
C LEU A 61 5.63 -7.86 -2.06
N GLY A 62 4.45 -7.81 -1.43
CA GLY A 62 3.16 -8.19 -2.03
C GLY A 62 2.72 -7.30 -3.19
N SER A 63 3.21 -6.07 -3.27
CA SER A 63 2.97 -5.16 -4.40
C SER A 63 3.98 -5.30 -5.56
N ARG A 64 4.94 -6.25 -5.45
CA ARG A 64 6.04 -6.45 -6.42
C ARG A 64 5.89 -7.78 -7.17
N PRO A 65 5.03 -7.85 -8.21
CA PRO A 65 4.82 -9.05 -9.02
C PRO A 65 6.05 -9.48 -9.83
N ASP A 66 7.04 -8.62 -9.91
CA ASP A 66 8.33 -8.90 -10.55
C ASP A 66 9.28 -9.73 -9.68
N LEU A 67 9.07 -9.77 -8.36
CA LEU A 67 9.97 -10.44 -7.41
C LEU A 67 9.47 -11.80 -6.94
N LEU A 68 8.15 -11.99 -6.84
CA LEU A 68 7.56 -13.14 -6.18
C LEU A 68 6.53 -13.87 -7.07
N PRO A 69 6.41 -15.20 -6.95
CA PRO A 69 5.36 -15.99 -7.62
C PRO A 69 3.95 -15.53 -7.19
N PRO A 70 2.93 -15.65 -8.10
CA PRO A 70 1.56 -15.19 -7.82
C PRO A 70 0.94 -15.77 -6.54
N ALA A 71 1.22 -17.03 -6.22
CA ALA A 71 0.69 -17.65 -5.00
C ALA A 71 1.28 -17.04 -3.70
N ILE A 72 2.54 -16.62 -3.73
CA ILE A 72 3.19 -15.92 -2.60
C ILE A 72 2.65 -14.48 -2.51
N LEU A 73 2.52 -13.78 -3.64
CA LEU A 73 1.93 -12.44 -3.68
C LEU A 73 0.53 -12.41 -3.07
N ALA A 74 -0.32 -13.39 -3.44
CA ALA A 74 -1.66 -13.52 -2.88
C ALA A 74 -1.66 -13.73 -1.35
N ALA A 75 -0.65 -14.39 -0.80
CA ALA A 75 -0.50 -14.53 0.65
C ALA A 75 -0.03 -13.22 1.30
N MET A 76 0.93 -12.52 0.68
CA MET A 76 1.42 -11.22 1.17
C MET A 76 0.34 -10.13 1.14
N ALA A 77 -0.49 -10.11 0.10
CA ALA A 77 -1.60 -9.17 -0.04
C ALA A 77 -2.67 -9.31 1.08
N ARG A 78 -2.68 -10.44 1.79
CA ARG A 78 -3.57 -10.67 2.94
C ARG A 78 -2.98 -10.23 4.28
N LEU A 79 -1.73 -9.79 4.31
CA LEU A 79 -1.11 -9.26 5.53
C LEU A 79 -1.87 -8.02 5.98
N GLN A 80 -2.45 -8.10 7.16
CA GLN A 80 -3.21 -7.02 7.75
C GLN A 80 -2.43 -6.38 8.89
N ASP A 81 -2.58 -5.07 9.02
CA ASP A 81 -2.04 -4.30 10.13
C ASP A 81 -2.95 -4.34 11.37
N ASP A 82 -3.85 -5.34 11.47
CA ASP A 82 -4.75 -5.47 12.63
C ASP A 82 -3.99 -6.01 13.83
N VAL A 83 -3.76 -5.15 14.79
CA VAL A 83 -3.00 -5.44 16.01
C VAL A 83 -3.88 -5.21 17.24
N ARG A 84 -3.65 -5.99 18.29
CA ARG A 84 -4.35 -5.79 19.55
C ARG A 84 -4.22 -4.34 20.03
N PRO A 85 -5.34 -3.68 20.40
CA PRO A 85 -5.29 -2.33 20.97
C PRO A 85 -4.40 -2.25 22.20
N LEU A 86 -3.74 -1.11 22.37
CA LEU A 86 -3.03 -0.78 23.60
C LEU A 86 -4.02 -0.37 24.70
N PRO A 87 -3.67 -0.59 25.96
CA PRO A 87 -4.40 0.00 27.08
C PRO A 87 -4.49 1.53 26.94
N PHE A 88 -5.66 2.08 27.32
CA PHE A 88 -5.89 3.53 27.20
C PHE A 88 -4.86 4.36 27.96
N GLU A 89 -4.38 3.86 29.08
CA GLU A 89 -3.39 4.51 29.94
C GLU A 89 -2.07 4.77 29.22
N GLU A 90 -1.63 3.86 28.34
CA GLU A 90 -0.45 4.03 27.49
C GLU A 90 -0.69 5.10 26.42
N VAL A 91 -1.89 5.09 25.81
CA VAL A 91 -2.32 6.08 24.82
C VAL A 91 -2.40 7.47 25.46
N ASP A 92 -3.01 7.58 26.65
CA ASP A 92 -3.12 8.83 27.40
C ASP A 92 -1.74 9.40 27.78
N GLY A 93 -0.78 8.53 28.09
CA GLY A 93 0.61 8.92 28.31
C GLY A 93 1.22 9.64 27.11
N VAL A 94 1.04 9.09 25.89
CA VAL A 94 1.51 9.73 24.66
C VAL A 94 0.82 11.09 24.42
N LEU A 95 -0.50 11.16 24.67
CA LEU A 95 -1.25 12.40 24.51
C LEU A 95 -0.79 13.48 25.48
N ARG A 96 -0.53 13.12 26.75
CA ARG A 96 0.00 14.07 27.76
C ARG A 96 1.39 14.57 27.40
N GLU A 97 2.26 13.70 26.90
CA GLU A 97 3.58 14.10 26.40
C GLU A 97 3.47 15.05 25.20
N ALA A 98 2.58 14.75 24.25
CA ALA A 98 2.46 15.48 23.00
C ALA A 98 1.73 16.83 23.14
N TRP A 99 0.70 16.91 23.98
CA TRP A 99 -0.19 18.06 24.11
C TRP A 99 0.01 18.88 25.41
N GLY A 100 0.68 18.30 26.40
CA GLY A 100 0.84 18.96 27.70
C GLY A 100 -0.52 19.35 28.32
N ALA A 101 -0.69 20.60 28.69
CA ALA A 101 -1.92 21.11 29.28
C ALA A 101 -3.14 21.04 28.34
N ALA A 102 -2.95 21.05 27.04
CA ALA A 102 -4.06 20.93 26.07
C ALA A 102 -4.76 19.58 26.13
N ARG A 103 -4.12 18.54 26.71
CA ARG A 103 -4.72 17.21 26.89
C ARG A 103 -6.03 17.25 27.67
N ASP A 104 -6.13 18.09 28.68
CA ASP A 104 -7.29 18.15 29.57
C ASP A 104 -8.50 18.86 28.92
N SER A 105 -8.29 19.54 27.79
CA SER A 105 -9.36 20.20 27.01
C SER A 105 -10.00 19.28 25.94
N VAL A 106 -9.53 18.05 25.80
CA VAL A 106 -10.03 17.09 24.80
C VAL A 106 -10.57 15.85 25.50
N GLU A 107 -11.84 15.58 25.31
CA GLU A 107 -12.42 14.31 25.73
C GLU A 107 -12.06 13.22 24.71
N VAL A 108 -11.39 12.14 25.14
CA VAL A 108 -10.92 11.06 24.28
C VAL A 108 -11.61 9.77 24.66
N SER A 109 -12.24 9.09 23.70
CA SER A 109 -12.85 7.77 23.91
C SER A 109 -11.81 6.76 24.35
N ARG A 110 -12.14 5.93 25.35
CA ARG A 110 -11.26 4.85 25.81
C ARG A 110 -11.15 3.72 24.80
N GLU A 111 -12.22 3.48 24.05
CA GLU A 111 -12.24 2.47 22.98
C GLU A 111 -11.71 3.04 21.67
N PRO A 112 -10.76 2.38 21.01
CA PRO A 112 -10.23 2.83 19.74
C PRO A 112 -11.23 2.59 18.61
N LEU A 113 -11.20 3.47 17.62
CA LEU A 113 -11.87 3.29 16.32
C LEU A 113 -11.12 2.28 15.45
N ALA A 114 -9.80 2.25 15.57
CA ALA A 114 -8.93 1.34 14.84
C ALA A 114 -7.58 1.19 15.56
N ALA A 115 -6.94 0.04 15.38
CA ALA A 115 -5.60 -0.21 15.89
C ALA A 115 -4.75 -0.81 14.76
N ALA A 116 -3.63 -0.16 14.45
CA ALA A 116 -2.66 -0.59 13.46
C ALA A 116 -1.30 -0.86 14.10
N SER A 117 -0.38 -1.36 13.32
CA SER A 117 0.96 -1.78 13.77
C SER A 117 1.80 -0.63 14.36
N VAL A 118 1.64 0.58 13.86
CA VAL A 118 2.41 1.76 14.30
C VAL A 118 1.58 2.81 15.03
N ALA A 119 0.24 2.73 14.97
CA ALA A 119 -0.67 3.73 15.51
C ALA A 119 -2.00 3.13 15.98
N GLN A 120 -2.72 3.90 16.79
CA GLN A 120 -4.08 3.64 17.22
C GLN A 120 -4.91 4.90 17.03
N VAL A 121 -6.17 4.75 16.60
CA VAL A 121 -7.05 5.90 16.33
C VAL A 121 -8.20 5.88 17.34
N HIS A 122 -8.41 7.02 18.01
CA HIS A 122 -9.52 7.20 18.93
C HIS A 122 -10.46 8.32 18.47
N ALA A 123 -11.72 8.22 18.84
CA ALA A 123 -12.63 9.34 18.73
C ALA A 123 -12.36 10.32 19.88
N GLY A 124 -12.56 11.61 19.62
CA GLY A 124 -12.51 12.64 20.64
C GLY A 124 -13.53 13.72 20.40
N VAL A 125 -13.73 14.56 21.43
CA VAL A 125 -14.55 15.76 21.39
C VAL A 125 -13.74 16.92 21.92
N LEU A 126 -13.61 17.98 21.15
CA LEU A 126 -12.97 19.21 21.56
C LEU A 126 -13.88 20.05 22.49
N ALA A 127 -13.32 21.00 23.22
CA ALA A 127 -14.06 21.88 24.12
C ALA A 127 -15.24 22.60 23.43
N GLY A 128 -15.17 22.83 22.11
CA GLY A 128 -16.26 23.40 21.30
C GLY A 128 -17.35 22.41 20.87
N GLY A 129 -17.28 21.15 21.30
CA GLY A 129 -18.22 20.09 20.91
C GLY A 129 -17.92 19.45 19.54
N GLU A 130 -16.85 19.85 18.87
CA GLU A 130 -16.44 19.30 17.60
C GLU A 130 -15.87 17.89 17.77
N ARG A 131 -16.32 16.95 16.92
CA ARG A 131 -15.86 15.56 16.95
C ARG A 131 -14.64 15.36 16.09
N VAL A 132 -13.62 14.72 16.64
CA VAL A 132 -12.32 14.50 16.00
C VAL A 132 -11.93 13.03 16.00
N ALA A 133 -11.12 12.65 15.02
CA ALA A 133 -10.33 11.42 15.03
C ALA A 133 -8.89 11.77 15.42
N ILE A 134 -8.36 11.03 16.37
CA ILE A 134 -7.04 11.26 16.95
C ILE A 134 -6.21 10.01 16.67
N LYS A 135 -5.25 10.11 15.76
CA LYS A 135 -4.27 9.06 15.43
C LYS A 135 -3.07 9.25 16.34
N ILE A 136 -2.76 8.23 17.13
CA ILE A 136 -1.73 8.28 18.18
C ILE A 136 -0.69 7.20 17.89
N GLN A 137 0.58 7.59 17.83
CA GLN A 137 1.68 6.66 17.60
C GLN A 137 1.86 5.73 18.79
N ARG A 138 2.10 4.45 18.53
CA ARG A 138 2.45 3.49 19.59
C ARG A 138 3.80 3.86 20.20
N PRO A 139 3.92 3.88 21.55
CA PRO A 139 5.13 4.34 22.25
C PRO A 139 6.41 3.66 21.78
N GLU A 140 6.37 2.36 21.55
CA GLU A 140 7.55 1.55 21.19
C GLU A 140 7.80 1.41 19.68
N ALA A 141 6.88 1.88 18.82
CA ALA A 141 6.94 1.65 17.38
C ALA A 141 8.28 2.11 16.77
N ARG A 142 8.72 3.33 17.10
CA ARG A 142 9.99 3.89 16.59
C ARG A 142 11.19 3.05 17.01
N ALA A 143 11.28 2.71 18.30
CA ALA A 143 12.40 1.95 18.83
C ALA A 143 12.44 0.51 18.28
N GLN A 144 11.28 -0.11 18.06
CA GLN A 144 11.17 -1.44 17.47
C GLN A 144 11.60 -1.41 16.00
N ILE A 145 11.09 -0.49 15.20
CA ILE A 145 11.43 -0.35 13.78
C ILE A 145 12.94 -0.10 13.60
N GLU A 146 13.56 0.78 14.38
CA GLU A 146 15.00 1.02 14.28
C GLU A 146 15.82 -0.24 14.62
N ARG A 147 15.42 -1.01 15.63
CA ARG A 147 16.06 -2.29 15.96
C ARG A 147 15.95 -3.31 14.82
N ASP A 148 14.76 -3.40 14.23
CA ASP A 148 14.48 -4.33 13.12
C ASP A 148 15.25 -3.93 11.85
N LEU A 149 15.35 -2.62 11.55
CA LEU A 149 16.11 -2.11 10.41
C LEU A 149 17.62 -2.40 10.53
N VAL A 150 18.19 -2.34 11.74
CA VAL A 150 19.58 -2.73 11.95
C VAL A 150 19.78 -4.21 11.57
N LEU A 151 18.90 -5.09 12.00
CA LEU A 151 18.99 -6.52 11.69
C LEU A 151 18.74 -6.81 10.21
N LEU A 152 17.78 -6.13 9.58
CA LEU A 152 17.52 -6.25 8.14
C LEU A 152 18.73 -5.80 7.31
N ARG A 153 19.38 -4.69 7.68
CA ARG A 153 20.63 -4.23 7.02
C ARG A 153 21.75 -5.26 7.10
N LEU A 154 21.94 -5.85 8.28
CA LEU A 154 22.95 -6.89 8.47
C LEU A 154 22.63 -8.11 7.60
N GLY A 155 21.39 -8.58 7.60
CA GLY A 155 20.93 -9.67 6.75
C GLY A 155 21.09 -9.37 5.26
N ALA A 156 20.71 -8.17 4.81
CA ALA A 156 20.85 -7.75 3.43
C ALA A 156 22.33 -7.74 2.96
N ARG A 157 23.25 -7.28 3.80
CA ARG A 157 24.71 -7.32 3.49
C ARG A 157 25.24 -8.74 3.36
N TRP A 158 24.77 -9.66 4.21
CA TRP A 158 25.16 -11.07 4.13
C TRP A 158 24.64 -11.74 2.87
N LEU A 159 23.39 -11.46 2.51
CA LEU A 159 22.77 -11.97 1.28
C LEU A 159 23.41 -11.36 0.01
N ASP A 160 23.85 -10.12 0.05
CA ASP A 160 24.54 -9.45 -1.06
C ASP A 160 25.92 -10.07 -1.37
N ALA A 161 26.49 -10.79 -0.40
CA ALA A 161 27.72 -11.57 -0.61
C ALA A 161 27.49 -12.79 -1.53
N VAL A 162 26.24 -13.22 -1.72
CA VAL A 162 25.87 -14.31 -2.62
C VAL A 162 25.73 -13.79 -4.05
N PRO A 163 26.57 -14.24 -5.02
CA PRO A 163 26.62 -13.67 -6.37
C PRO A 163 25.27 -13.61 -7.10
N SER A 164 24.43 -14.64 -6.94
CA SER A 164 23.11 -14.72 -7.57
C SER A 164 22.08 -13.72 -7.01
N LEU A 165 22.30 -13.16 -5.82
CA LEU A 165 21.39 -12.21 -5.17
C LEU A 165 21.82 -10.74 -5.32
N ARG A 166 23.06 -10.48 -5.78
CA ARG A 166 23.59 -9.11 -5.97
C ARG A 166 22.73 -8.26 -6.91
N LEU A 167 22.14 -8.89 -7.93
CA LEU A 167 21.27 -8.21 -8.88
C LEU A 167 20.02 -7.59 -8.22
N LEU A 168 19.62 -8.09 -7.05
CA LEU A 168 18.47 -7.57 -6.30
C LEU A 168 18.77 -6.29 -5.52
N SER A 169 20.08 -5.90 -5.40
CA SER A 169 20.50 -4.71 -4.66
C SER A 169 19.82 -4.59 -3.27
N LEU A 170 19.81 -5.71 -2.52
CA LEU A 170 19.11 -5.81 -1.22
C LEU A 170 19.48 -4.71 -0.22
N PRO A 171 20.78 -4.31 -0.06
CA PRO A 171 21.11 -3.20 0.84
C PRO A 171 20.41 -1.89 0.47
N GLY A 172 20.38 -1.52 -0.82
CA GLY A 172 19.70 -0.33 -1.31
C GLY A 172 18.17 -0.40 -1.11
N ALA A 173 17.58 -1.58 -1.32
CA ALA A 173 16.16 -1.80 -1.08
C ALA A 173 15.81 -1.63 0.40
N ILE A 174 16.62 -2.17 1.33
CA ILE A 174 16.40 -2.00 2.78
C ILE A 174 16.60 -0.55 3.23
N GLU A 175 17.53 0.21 2.64
CA GLU A 175 17.66 1.63 2.96
C GLU A 175 16.43 2.44 2.54
N ARG A 176 15.92 2.23 1.32
CA ARG A 176 14.68 2.87 0.84
C ARG A 176 13.48 2.48 1.71
N PHE A 177 13.35 1.20 2.04
CA PHE A 177 12.33 0.70 2.96
C PHE A 177 12.41 1.38 4.34
N GLY A 178 13.63 1.47 4.90
CA GLY A 178 13.86 2.11 6.19
C GLY A 178 13.51 3.60 6.17
N ALA A 179 13.81 4.31 5.07
CA ALA A 179 13.41 5.70 4.90
C ALA A 179 11.88 5.85 4.88
N ALA A 180 11.19 5.02 4.09
CA ALA A 180 9.72 5.03 4.02
C ALA A 180 9.06 4.75 5.37
N LEU A 181 9.58 3.79 6.15
CA LEU A 181 9.06 3.51 7.50
C LEU A 181 9.27 4.67 8.47
N ARG A 182 10.44 5.34 8.43
CA ARG A 182 10.69 6.52 9.28
C ARG A 182 9.77 7.66 8.94
N ASP A 183 9.46 7.83 7.65
CA ASP A 183 8.54 8.85 7.18
C ASP A 183 7.12 8.61 7.72
N GLN A 184 6.66 7.37 7.78
CA GLN A 184 5.39 6.98 8.39
C GLN A 184 5.35 7.18 9.93
N LEU A 185 6.51 7.25 10.59
CA LEU A 185 6.61 7.52 12.02
C LEU A 185 6.65 9.02 12.35
N ASP A 186 6.65 9.91 11.40
CA ASP A 186 6.54 11.35 11.63
C ASP A 186 5.20 11.88 11.13
N PHE A 187 4.23 12.00 12.02
CA PHE A 187 2.89 12.44 11.65
C PHE A 187 2.82 13.88 11.14
N ARG A 188 3.88 14.68 11.29
CA ARG A 188 3.97 15.98 10.62
C ARG A 188 4.06 15.83 9.12
N LYS A 189 4.69 14.76 8.63
CA LYS A 189 4.71 14.42 7.19
C LYS A 189 3.33 14.03 6.69
N GLU A 190 2.63 13.17 7.45
CA GLU A 190 1.26 12.80 7.12
C GLU A 190 0.33 14.03 7.14
N ALA A 191 0.49 14.95 8.10
CA ALA A 191 -0.23 16.22 8.13
C ALA A 191 0.06 17.09 6.90
N ALA A 192 1.32 17.17 6.47
CA ALA A 192 1.69 17.90 5.25
C ALA A 192 1.06 17.28 3.99
N ASN A 193 1.08 15.96 3.88
CA ASN A 193 0.45 15.22 2.80
C ASN A 193 -1.07 15.45 2.76
N ASN A 194 -1.71 15.42 3.94
CA ASN A 194 -3.13 15.71 4.09
C ASN A 194 -3.47 17.10 3.55
N ARG A 195 -2.75 18.15 3.96
CA ARG A 195 -2.98 19.52 3.47
C ARG A 195 -2.79 19.63 1.97
N ARG A 196 -1.75 18.98 1.42
CA ARG A 196 -1.48 18.98 -0.02
C ARG A 196 -2.61 18.30 -0.80
N LEU A 197 -3.03 17.11 -0.38
CA LEU A 197 -4.12 16.41 -1.04
C LEU A 197 -5.44 17.17 -0.90
N ALA A 198 -5.77 17.71 0.27
CA ALA A 198 -6.94 18.56 0.47
C ALA A 198 -6.93 19.79 -0.44
N HIS A 199 -5.76 20.43 -0.62
CA HIS A 199 -5.59 21.53 -1.58
C HIS A 199 -5.83 21.10 -3.01
N ASN A 200 -5.30 19.96 -3.44
CA ASN A 200 -5.48 19.42 -4.79
C ASN A 200 -6.95 19.15 -5.10
N PHE A 201 -7.70 18.64 -4.12
CA PHE A 201 -9.12 18.33 -4.26
C PHE A 201 -10.08 19.47 -3.84
N ARG A 202 -9.60 20.68 -3.52
CA ARG A 202 -10.44 21.80 -3.03
C ARG A 202 -11.59 22.21 -3.96
N ARG A 203 -11.48 21.89 -5.27
CA ARG A 203 -12.53 22.16 -6.27
C ARG A 203 -13.49 20.99 -6.47
N GLU A 204 -13.15 19.82 -5.93
CA GLU A 204 -13.91 18.58 -6.06
C GLU A 204 -14.91 18.44 -4.90
N LYS A 205 -16.17 18.88 -5.10
CA LYS A 205 -17.18 18.93 -4.02
C LYS A 205 -17.47 17.58 -3.36
N LYS A 206 -17.24 16.47 -4.06
CA LYS A 206 -17.59 15.11 -3.61
C LYS A 206 -16.35 14.24 -3.30
N VAL A 207 -15.16 14.83 -3.29
CA VAL A 207 -13.93 14.19 -2.82
C VAL A 207 -13.39 15.03 -1.66
N ARG A 208 -13.15 14.41 -0.53
CA ARG A 208 -12.71 15.08 0.70
C ARG A 208 -11.47 14.42 1.29
N VAL A 209 -10.76 15.22 2.06
CA VAL A 209 -9.72 14.81 2.99
C VAL A 209 -10.10 15.45 4.33
N PRO A 210 -10.04 14.75 5.47
CA PRO A 210 -10.41 15.31 6.76
C PRO A 210 -9.59 16.55 7.10
N ALA A 211 -10.25 17.59 7.57
CA ALA A 211 -9.57 18.81 8.01
C ALA A 211 -8.71 18.55 9.27
N LEU A 212 -7.53 19.13 9.33
CA LEU A 212 -6.62 18.98 10.48
C LEU A 212 -6.88 20.02 11.54
N HIS A 213 -6.71 19.62 12.81
CA HIS A 213 -6.61 20.51 13.97
C HIS A 213 -5.13 20.76 14.27
N ASP A 214 -4.51 21.68 13.54
CA ASP A 214 -3.06 21.88 13.50
C ASP A 214 -2.44 22.09 14.90
N ALA A 215 -3.14 22.79 15.81
CA ALA A 215 -2.68 23.00 17.18
C ALA A 215 -2.56 21.69 18.00
N LEU A 216 -3.22 20.62 17.56
CA LEU A 216 -3.21 19.30 18.20
C LEU A 216 -2.49 18.24 17.32
N CYS A 217 -1.74 18.68 16.29
CA CYS A 217 -0.90 17.84 15.48
C CYS A 217 0.56 17.95 15.88
N THR A 218 1.22 16.82 16.13
CA THR A 218 2.64 16.71 16.48
C THR A 218 3.33 15.65 15.64
N ASP A 219 4.57 15.32 15.91
CA ASP A 219 5.23 14.18 15.28
C ASP A 219 4.64 12.82 15.68
N ARG A 220 3.92 12.75 16.81
CA ARG A 220 3.37 11.50 17.37
C ARG A 220 1.85 11.46 17.45
N VAL A 221 1.18 12.58 17.24
CA VAL A 221 -0.29 12.70 17.29
C VAL A 221 -0.77 13.48 16.09
N LEU A 222 -1.77 12.93 15.37
CA LEU A 222 -2.45 13.60 14.28
C LEU A 222 -3.94 13.70 14.61
N THR A 223 -4.43 14.93 14.73
CA THR A 223 -5.84 15.21 15.06
C THR A 223 -6.54 15.81 13.85
N MET A 224 -7.65 15.20 13.48
CA MET A 224 -8.40 15.56 12.29
C MET A 224 -9.92 15.46 12.53
N GLU A 225 -10.69 16.07 11.65
CA GLU A 225 -12.15 15.91 11.59
C GLU A 225 -12.53 14.41 11.62
N LEU A 226 -13.51 14.04 12.45
CA LEU A 226 -14.07 12.70 12.42
C LEU A 226 -14.97 12.55 11.21
N ALA A 227 -14.41 12.02 10.13
CA ALA A 227 -15.13 11.78 8.88
C ALA A 227 -16.26 10.75 9.07
N ARG A 228 -17.38 10.97 8.40
CA ARG A 228 -18.55 10.10 8.42
C ARG A 228 -18.65 9.32 7.11
N GLY A 229 -19.16 8.09 7.20
CA GLY A 229 -19.37 7.22 6.05
C GLY A 229 -19.10 5.76 6.37
N VAL A 230 -19.33 4.89 5.41
CA VAL A 230 -18.99 3.47 5.48
C VAL A 230 -17.68 3.20 4.77
N LYS A 231 -16.89 2.26 5.25
CA LYS A 231 -15.65 1.87 4.56
C LYS A 231 -15.96 1.29 3.17
N ALA A 232 -15.15 1.60 2.19
CA ALA A 232 -15.29 1.03 0.85
C ALA A 232 -15.07 -0.49 0.79
N THR A 233 -14.64 -1.11 1.90
CA THR A 233 -14.66 -2.58 2.09
C THR A 233 -16.07 -3.16 2.21
N ALA A 234 -17.07 -2.32 2.53
CA ALA A 234 -18.48 -2.69 2.66
C ALA A 234 -19.38 -1.78 1.78
N PRO A 235 -19.15 -1.74 0.45
CA PRO A 235 -19.87 -0.83 -0.45
C PRO A 235 -21.38 -1.14 -0.54
N GLU A 236 -21.79 -2.32 -0.13
CA GLU A 236 -23.20 -2.74 -0.02
C GLU A 236 -23.97 -1.94 1.03
N ALA A 237 -23.26 -1.36 2.03
CA ALA A 237 -23.88 -0.50 3.03
C ALA A 237 -24.25 0.90 2.50
N VAL A 238 -23.75 1.29 1.32
CA VAL A 238 -24.09 2.57 0.70
C VAL A 238 -25.51 2.51 0.14
N GLY A 239 -26.34 3.49 0.53
CA GLY A 239 -27.71 3.64 0.02
C GLY A 239 -28.66 2.53 0.49
N LEU A 240 -28.52 2.02 1.72
CA LEU A 240 -29.37 0.96 2.27
C LEU A 240 -30.87 1.29 2.24
N GLY A 241 -31.24 2.57 2.23
CA GLY A 241 -32.64 3.03 2.11
C GLY A 241 -33.15 3.15 0.68
N LEU A 242 -32.31 2.90 -0.34
CA LEU A 242 -32.67 3.04 -1.75
C LEU A 242 -33.15 1.71 -2.34
N ASP A 243 -33.92 1.78 -3.43
CA ASP A 243 -34.20 0.61 -4.25
C ASP A 243 -32.93 0.08 -4.93
N GLU A 244 -32.98 -1.15 -5.43
CA GLU A 244 -31.82 -1.83 -5.99
C GLU A 244 -31.23 -1.10 -7.21
N GLN A 245 -32.05 -0.48 -8.04
CA GLN A 245 -31.60 0.26 -9.23
C GLN A 245 -30.89 1.55 -8.84
N ALA A 246 -31.44 2.33 -7.90
CA ALA A 246 -30.84 3.54 -7.37
C ALA A 246 -29.50 3.22 -6.64
N ARG A 247 -29.48 2.13 -5.89
CA ARG A 247 -28.26 1.64 -5.21
C ARG A 247 -27.16 1.27 -6.20
N ARG A 248 -27.47 0.55 -7.26
CA ARG A 248 -26.50 0.24 -8.33
C ARG A 248 -25.94 1.49 -9.00
N ARG A 249 -26.80 2.48 -9.26
CA ARG A 249 -26.36 3.78 -9.81
C ARG A 249 -25.43 4.52 -8.87
N ALA A 250 -25.78 4.63 -7.59
CA ALA A 250 -24.94 5.27 -6.58
C ALA A 250 -23.55 4.63 -6.48
N ARG A 251 -23.47 3.29 -6.47
CA ARG A 251 -22.19 2.56 -6.47
C ARG A 251 -21.37 2.80 -7.75
N ALA A 252 -22.02 2.80 -8.91
CA ALA A 252 -21.36 3.08 -10.19
C ALA A 252 -20.79 4.51 -10.24
N GLU A 253 -21.55 5.49 -9.71
CA GLU A 253 -21.08 6.88 -9.59
C GLU A 253 -19.88 7.01 -8.64
N LEU A 254 -19.90 6.33 -7.49
CA LEU A 254 -18.79 6.28 -6.56
C LEU A 254 -17.55 5.65 -7.19
N ALA A 255 -17.70 4.53 -7.89
CA ALA A 255 -16.60 3.88 -8.60
C ALA A 255 -15.99 4.79 -9.67
N ALA A 256 -16.85 5.44 -10.49
CA ALA A 256 -16.40 6.40 -11.50
C ALA A 256 -15.70 7.62 -10.89
N ARG A 257 -16.17 8.09 -9.73
CA ARG A 257 -15.53 9.19 -8.98
C ARG A 257 -14.16 8.77 -8.45
N GLY A 258 -14.05 7.59 -7.87
CA GLY A 258 -12.78 7.02 -7.41
C GLY A 258 -11.77 6.92 -8.56
N GLY A 259 -12.19 6.39 -9.71
CA GLY A 259 -11.35 6.33 -10.91
C GLY A 259 -10.86 7.71 -11.37
N ARG A 260 -11.77 8.71 -11.43
CA ARG A 260 -11.37 10.09 -11.78
C ARG A 260 -10.41 10.70 -10.74
N ALA A 261 -10.63 10.44 -9.45
CA ALA A 261 -9.75 10.93 -8.40
C ALA A 261 -8.34 10.35 -8.54
N ILE A 262 -8.21 9.06 -8.83
CA ILE A 262 -6.90 8.41 -9.08
C ILE A 262 -6.24 9.02 -10.33
N LEU A 263 -6.97 9.13 -11.43
CA LEU A 263 -6.43 9.73 -12.66
C LEU A 263 -5.96 11.17 -12.43
N LYS A 264 -6.71 11.95 -11.64
CA LYS A 264 -6.29 13.31 -11.27
C LYS A 264 -5.01 13.30 -10.44
N MET A 265 -4.92 12.45 -9.40
CA MET A 265 -3.70 12.33 -8.59
C MET A 265 -2.48 12.01 -9.45
N VAL A 266 -2.64 11.09 -10.42
CA VAL A 266 -1.55 10.61 -11.27
C VAL A 266 -1.20 11.63 -12.35
N PHE A 267 -2.17 12.08 -13.14
CA PHE A 267 -1.90 12.82 -14.40
C PHE A 267 -2.00 14.34 -14.28
N GLU A 268 -2.70 14.85 -13.27
CA GLU A 268 -2.83 16.30 -13.09
C GLU A 268 -1.96 16.81 -11.93
N ASP A 269 -1.99 16.10 -10.79
CA ASP A 269 -1.33 16.58 -9.58
C ASP A 269 0.10 16.04 -9.42
N GLY A 270 0.43 14.89 -10.03
CA GLY A 270 1.69 14.18 -9.81
C GLY A 270 1.91 13.81 -8.34
N PHE A 271 0.83 13.74 -7.55
CA PHE A 271 0.84 13.46 -6.13
C PHE A 271 -0.20 12.40 -5.80
N VAL A 272 0.27 11.19 -5.55
CA VAL A 272 -0.55 9.98 -5.49
C VAL A 272 -0.58 9.41 -4.08
N HIS A 273 -1.77 9.02 -3.62
CA HIS A 273 -1.92 8.22 -2.41
C HIS A 273 -1.39 6.81 -2.70
N ALA A 274 -0.24 6.48 -2.14
CA ALA A 274 0.48 5.24 -2.47
C ALA A 274 -0.03 3.99 -1.72
N ASP A 275 -0.96 4.16 -0.77
CA ASP A 275 -1.58 3.07 0.00
C ASP A 275 -3.12 3.14 -0.05
N LEU A 276 -3.66 3.39 -1.25
CA LEU A 276 -5.09 3.59 -1.47
C LEU A 276 -5.83 2.24 -1.54
N HIS A 277 -6.01 1.60 -0.40
CA HIS A 277 -6.86 0.41 -0.30
C HIS A 277 -8.28 0.78 0.20
N PRO A 278 -9.31 -0.09 -0.01
CA PRO A 278 -10.69 0.23 0.36
C PRO A 278 -10.90 0.57 1.83
N GLY A 279 -10.02 0.13 2.73
CA GLY A 279 -10.05 0.48 4.16
C GLY A 279 -9.73 1.94 4.46
N ASN A 280 -9.01 2.62 3.54
CA ASN A 280 -8.64 4.05 3.63
C ASN A 280 -9.62 4.98 2.90
N ILE A 281 -10.77 4.46 2.48
CA ILE A 281 -11.80 5.23 1.80
C ILE A 281 -13.12 5.11 2.57
N LEU A 282 -13.70 6.26 2.94
CA LEU A 282 -15.07 6.32 3.43
C LEU A 282 -16.02 6.80 2.32
N LEU A 283 -17.17 6.15 2.24
CA LEU A 283 -18.23 6.44 1.29
C LEU A 283 -19.41 7.01 2.06
N GLY A 284 -19.78 8.25 1.75
CA GLY A 284 -20.95 8.93 2.31
C GLY A 284 -22.21 8.63 1.52
N ASP A 285 -23.37 8.60 2.19
CA ASP A 285 -24.69 8.41 1.57
C ASP A 285 -25.04 9.55 0.59
N ASP A 286 -24.46 10.72 0.78
CA ASP A 286 -24.55 11.86 -0.13
C ASP A 286 -23.68 11.71 -1.39
N GLY A 287 -23.00 10.58 -1.54
CA GLY A 287 -22.05 10.29 -2.61
C GLY A 287 -20.67 10.93 -2.42
N THR A 288 -20.35 11.43 -1.25
CA THR A 288 -19.00 11.92 -0.92
C THR A 288 -18.04 10.76 -0.72
N MET A 289 -16.81 10.90 -1.21
CA MET A 289 -15.70 10.00 -0.99
C MET A 289 -14.65 10.72 -0.15
N THR A 290 -14.26 10.14 0.99
CA THR A 290 -13.25 10.72 1.87
C THR A 290 -12.04 9.81 1.93
N PHE A 291 -10.86 10.35 1.58
CA PHE A 291 -9.60 9.65 1.69
C PHE A 291 -9.01 9.83 3.09
N LEU A 292 -8.59 8.71 3.67
CA LEU A 292 -7.96 8.61 4.99
C LEU A 292 -6.52 8.13 4.83
N ASP A 293 -5.75 8.26 5.91
CA ASP A 293 -4.39 7.71 6.07
C ASP A 293 -3.42 8.10 4.93
N LEU A 294 -2.91 9.31 5.00
CA LEU A 294 -1.93 9.85 4.04
C LEU A 294 -0.48 9.65 4.49
N GLY A 295 -0.25 8.61 5.31
CA GLY A 295 1.10 8.24 5.77
C GLY A 295 2.00 7.75 4.64
N MET A 296 1.43 7.28 3.52
CA MET A 296 2.17 6.92 2.31
C MET A 296 1.64 7.68 1.10
N VAL A 297 2.51 8.47 0.50
CA VAL A 297 2.27 9.14 -0.78
C VAL A 297 3.46 8.94 -1.72
N ALA A 298 3.22 9.06 -3.01
CA ALA A 298 4.25 9.07 -4.03
C ALA A 298 4.16 10.38 -4.83
N GLU A 299 5.31 10.94 -5.14
CA GLU A 299 5.42 12.06 -6.08
C GLU A 299 5.94 11.54 -7.41
N ILE A 300 5.26 11.89 -8.48
CA ILE A 300 5.70 11.57 -9.84
C ILE A 300 6.54 12.74 -10.32
N GLU A 301 7.83 12.47 -10.53
CA GLU A 301 8.75 13.46 -11.06
C GLU A 301 8.24 13.98 -12.42
N PRO A 302 8.34 15.29 -12.69
CA PRO A 302 7.86 15.88 -13.95
C PRO A 302 8.41 15.20 -15.21
N ASP A 303 9.65 14.73 -15.14
CA ASP A 303 10.33 14.05 -16.25
C ASP A 303 9.73 12.66 -16.54
N LEU A 304 9.11 12.03 -15.54
CA LEU A 304 8.40 10.75 -15.67
C LEU A 304 6.95 10.93 -16.12
N MET A 305 6.35 12.10 -15.89
CA MET A 305 4.95 12.36 -16.22
C MET A 305 4.69 12.23 -17.72
N ARG A 306 5.56 12.80 -18.56
CA ARG A 306 5.41 12.76 -20.02
C ARG A 306 5.46 11.32 -20.57
N PRO A 307 6.47 10.49 -20.23
CA PRO A 307 6.48 9.07 -20.56
C PRO A 307 5.20 8.34 -20.21
N TRP A 308 4.66 8.58 -19.01
CA TRP A 308 3.42 7.96 -18.55
C TRP A 308 2.22 8.40 -19.38
N VAL A 309 2.04 9.71 -19.60
CA VAL A 309 0.94 10.24 -20.41
C VAL A 309 1.00 9.70 -21.83
N ASP A 310 2.18 9.69 -22.46
CA ASP A 310 2.36 9.19 -23.82
C ASP A 310 2.03 7.68 -23.91
N THR A 311 2.50 6.88 -22.96
CA THR A 311 2.23 5.43 -22.90
C THR A 311 0.75 5.15 -22.69
N PHE A 312 0.11 5.79 -21.69
CA PHE A 312 -1.33 5.60 -21.46
C PHE A 312 -2.19 6.13 -22.62
N SER A 313 -1.76 7.18 -23.30
CA SER A 313 -2.44 7.68 -24.51
C SER A 313 -2.38 6.66 -25.65
N ALA A 314 -1.23 6.02 -25.86
CA ALA A 314 -1.09 4.96 -26.86
C ALA A 314 -1.96 3.74 -26.50
N LEU A 315 -1.97 3.33 -25.22
CA LEU A 315 -2.84 2.25 -24.73
C LEU A 315 -4.32 2.58 -24.91
N ALA A 316 -4.75 3.78 -24.57
CA ALA A 316 -6.15 4.23 -24.73
C ALA A 316 -6.56 4.30 -26.21
N ALA A 317 -5.64 4.70 -27.09
CA ALA A 317 -5.85 4.71 -28.55
C ALA A 317 -5.80 3.31 -29.18
N ARG A 318 -5.48 2.27 -28.40
CA ARG A 318 -5.24 0.88 -28.87
C ARG A 318 -4.11 0.79 -29.90
N ASP A 319 -3.14 1.68 -29.80
CA ASP A 319 -1.98 1.73 -30.68
C ASP A 319 -0.84 0.93 -30.05
N GLY A 320 -0.82 -0.37 -30.33
CA GLY A 320 0.16 -1.30 -29.75
C GLY A 320 1.58 -1.05 -30.26
N ALA A 321 1.75 -0.67 -31.53
CA ALA A 321 3.04 -0.33 -32.11
C ALA A 321 3.66 0.90 -31.42
N ARG A 322 2.84 1.94 -31.24
CA ARG A 322 3.28 3.14 -30.49
C ARG A 322 3.60 2.80 -29.03
N ALA A 323 2.79 1.98 -28.38
CA ALA A 323 3.08 1.54 -27.00
C ALA A 323 4.41 0.78 -26.93
N ALA A 324 4.69 -0.15 -27.85
CA ALA A 324 5.96 -0.85 -27.96
C ALA A 324 7.15 0.11 -28.11
N GLY A 325 7.03 1.09 -29.02
CA GLY A 325 8.05 2.12 -29.24
C GLY A 325 8.31 2.96 -27.98
N LEU A 326 7.27 3.30 -27.21
CA LEU A 326 7.39 4.06 -25.98
C LEU A 326 8.05 3.22 -24.86
N PHE A 327 7.66 1.97 -24.66
CA PHE A 327 8.32 1.07 -23.70
C PHE A 327 9.81 0.92 -24.04
N TYR A 328 10.16 0.79 -25.33
CA TYR A 328 11.55 0.71 -25.76
C TYR A 328 12.32 2.02 -25.50
N SER A 329 11.71 3.16 -25.84
CA SER A 329 12.37 4.48 -25.78
C SER A 329 12.60 4.96 -24.35
N TYR A 330 11.70 4.60 -23.43
CA TYR A 330 11.77 4.99 -22.01
C TYR A 330 12.40 3.93 -21.11
N ALA A 331 12.79 2.79 -21.69
CA ALA A 331 13.48 1.74 -20.93
C ALA A 331 14.87 2.25 -20.48
N PRO A 332 15.23 2.10 -19.18
CA PRO A 332 16.60 2.38 -18.72
C PRO A 332 17.64 1.53 -19.44
N PHE A 333 17.23 0.35 -19.87
CA PHE A 333 18.03 -0.55 -20.69
C PHE A 333 17.13 -1.33 -21.65
N ALA A 334 17.52 -1.38 -22.94
CA ALA A 334 16.87 -2.20 -23.95
C ALA A 334 17.94 -2.78 -24.89
N ALA A 335 17.87 -4.12 -25.09
CA ALA A 335 18.74 -4.87 -26.00
C ALA A 335 17.88 -5.82 -26.85
N VAL A 336 17.02 -5.24 -27.67
CA VAL A 336 16.09 -6.00 -28.53
C VAL A 336 16.83 -6.45 -29.79
N GLU A 337 16.92 -7.79 -29.99
CA GLU A 337 17.58 -8.38 -31.16
C GLU A 337 16.67 -8.33 -32.41
N ASP A 338 15.37 -8.57 -32.24
CA ASP A 338 14.35 -8.52 -33.30
C ASP A 338 13.22 -7.57 -32.88
N TYR A 339 13.28 -6.33 -33.37
CA TYR A 339 12.31 -5.29 -33.02
C TYR A 339 10.90 -5.61 -33.56
N GLU A 340 10.80 -6.23 -34.75
CA GLU A 340 9.51 -6.59 -35.32
C GLU A 340 8.83 -7.70 -34.51
N ALA A 341 9.57 -8.69 -34.01
CA ALA A 341 9.06 -9.71 -33.13
C ALA A 341 8.62 -9.12 -31.78
N TYR A 342 9.39 -8.20 -31.24
CA TYR A 342 9.07 -7.48 -30.03
C TYR A 342 7.75 -6.68 -30.16
N GLU A 343 7.63 -5.88 -31.23
CA GLU A 343 6.43 -5.09 -31.50
C GLU A 343 5.19 -5.98 -31.66
N ARG A 344 5.27 -7.05 -32.45
CA ARG A 344 4.19 -8.03 -32.62
C ARG A 344 3.77 -8.67 -31.29
N ASP A 345 4.72 -9.01 -30.41
CA ASP A 345 4.42 -9.63 -29.12
C ASP A 345 3.72 -8.64 -28.17
N VAL A 346 4.13 -7.35 -28.16
CA VAL A 346 3.47 -6.28 -27.38
C VAL A 346 2.05 -6.05 -27.91
N GLU A 347 1.88 -5.88 -29.21
CA GLU A 347 0.57 -5.70 -29.86
C GLU A 347 -0.35 -6.91 -29.60
N GLY A 348 0.16 -8.11 -29.77
CA GLY A 348 -0.58 -9.34 -29.54
C GLY A 348 -1.01 -9.51 -28.08
N TYR A 349 -0.19 -9.05 -27.12
CA TYR A 349 -0.55 -9.02 -25.71
C TYR A 349 -1.64 -8.00 -25.42
N LEU A 350 -1.48 -6.77 -25.87
CA LEU A 350 -2.45 -5.70 -25.70
C LEU A 350 -3.79 -6.01 -26.37
N GLY A 351 -3.76 -6.61 -27.57
CA GLY A 351 -4.94 -7.01 -28.31
C GLY A 351 -5.86 -7.97 -27.53
N ARG A 352 -5.29 -8.86 -26.71
CA ARG A 352 -6.06 -9.75 -25.84
C ARG A 352 -6.76 -9.02 -24.70
N ILE A 353 -6.16 -7.92 -24.21
CA ILE A 353 -6.69 -7.14 -23.10
C ILE A 353 -7.81 -6.20 -23.58
N TYR A 354 -7.66 -5.60 -24.75
CA TYR A 354 -8.63 -4.64 -25.30
C TYR A 354 -10.04 -5.22 -25.53
N GLY A 355 -10.18 -6.53 -25.60
CA GLY A 355 -11.48 -7.21 -25.74
C GLY A 355 -12.16 -7.56 -24.42
N ALA A 356 -11.43 -7.48 -23.29
CA ALA A 356 -11.93 -7.88 -21.98
C ALA A 356 -12.74 -6.73 -21.32
N ARG A 357 -13.75 -7.11 -20.52
CA ARG A 357 -14.47 -6.13 -19.68
C ARG A 357 -13.57 -5.73 -18.51
N LEU A 358 -13.55 -4.45 -18.14
CA LEU A 358 -12.72 -3.94 -17.04
C LEU A 358 -12.96 -4.69 -15.72
N ALA A 359 -14.19 -5.17 -15.48
CA ALA A 359 -14.53 -5.98 -14.31
C ALA A 359 -13.91 -7.40 -14.32
N GLU A 360 -13.44 -7.87 -15.47
CA GLU A 360 -12.82 -9.19 -15.67
C GLU A 360 -11.30 -9.10 -15.76
N VAL A 361 -10.77 -7.87 -15.79
CA VAL A 361 -9.33 -7.59 -15.93
C VAL A 361 -8.71 -7.41 -14.55
N GLU A 362 -7.92 -8.37 -14.15
CA GLU A 362 -7.07 -8.23 -12.97
C GLU A 362 -5.80 -7.46 -13.34
N ILE A 363 -5.67 -6.23 -12.86
CA ILE A 363 -4.57 -5.30 -13.23
C ILE A 363 -3.20 -5.93 -12.95
N SER A 364 -3.05 -6.67 -11.84
CA SER A 364 -1.82 -7.37 -11.49
C SER A 364 -1.40 -8.38 -12.56
N VAL A 365 -2.37 -9.12 -13.12
CA VAL A 365 -2.14 -10.11 -14.21
C VAL A 365 -1.74 -9.38 -15.50
N VAL A 366 -2.39 -8.25 -15.79
CA VAL A 366 -2.07 -7.45 -16.98
C VAL A 366 -0.65 -6.89 -16.90
N VAL A 367 -0.31 -6.27 -15.77
CA VAL A 367 1.03 -5.71 -15.57
C VAL A 367 2.08 -6.82 -15.63
N SER A 368 1.89 -7.90 -14.89
CA SER A 368 2.84 -9.04 -14.88
C SER A 368 3.02 -9.68 -16.26
N GLY A 369 1.93 -9.80 -17.00
CA GLY A 369 1.98 -10.34 -18.36
C GLY A 369 2.74 -9.43 -19.32
N MET A 370 2.53 -8.10 -19.26
CA MET A 370 3.31 -7.13 -20.04
C MET A 370 4.78 -7.18 -19.67
N MET A 371 5.09 -7.17 -18.35
CA MET A 371 6.47 -7.28 -17.88
C MET A 371 7.18 -8.53 -18.38
N ASN A 372 6.45 -9.67 -18.51
CA ASN A 372 6.99 -10.89 -19.08
C ASN A 372 7.27 -10.77 -20.59
N VAL A 373 6.44 -10.03 -21.35
CA VAL A 373 6.71 -9.74 -22.76
C VAL A 373 7.98 -8.89 -22.88
N LEU A 374 8.06 -7.79 -22.14
CA LEU A 374 9.21 -6.88 -22.16
C LEU A 374 10.52 -7.59 -21.79
N ARG A 375 10.51 -8.42 -20.74
CA ARG A 375 11.67 -9.20 -20.30
C ARG A 375 12.16 -10.20 -21.34
N ARG A 376 11.26 -10.89 -22.06
CA ARG A 376 11.64 -11.81 -23.13
C ARG A 376 12.45 -11.14 -24.23
N HIS A 377 12.20 -9.86 -24.46
CA HIS A 377 12.88 -9.06 -25.45
C HIS A 377 13.96 -8.15 -24.85
N CYS A 378 14.41 -8.44 -23.62
CA CYS A 378 15.46 -7.68 -22.91
C CYS A 378 15.15 -6.15 -22.79
N VAL A 379 13.87 -5.78 -22.66
CA VAL A 379 13.44 -4.42 -22.33
C VAL A 379 13.20 -4.34 -20.84
N GLN A 380 14.01 -3.52 -20.15
CA GLN A 380 13.89 -3.28 -18.72
C GLN A 380 13.05 -2.02 -18.50
N VAL A 381 12.00 -2.13 -17.72
CA VAL A 381 11.19 -0.98 -17.27
C VAL A 381 11.47 -0.82 -15.77
N ASP A 382 11.67 0.42 -15.33
CA ASP A 382 11.78 0.72 -13.92
C ASP A 382 10.46 0.41 -13.20
N PRO A 383 10.52 -0.31 -12.08
CA PRO A 383 9.35 -0.77 -11.33
C PRO A 383 8.62 0.36 -10.61
#